data_e142188331fea44b5f83ec4b9376f572
#
_entry.id   e142188331fea44b5f83ec4b9376f572
#
_cell.length_a   1.000
_cell.length_b   1.000
_cell.length_c   1.000
_cell.angle_alpha   90.00
_cell.angle_beta   90.00
_cell.angle_gamma   90.00
#
_symmetry.space_group_name_H-M   'P 1'
#
loop_
_entity.id
_entity.type
_entity.pdbx_description
1 polymer ?
#
loop_
_entity_poly.entity_id
_entity_poly.type
_entity_poly.pdbx_seq_one_letter_code
_entity_poly.pdbx_strand_id
1 'polypeptide(L)'
;MADRIVLNTISYHGHGAIENIVPELTARGYKKAFVCSDLDLIKFGVTGKITALLDAASFPYAVYSEIKPNPTIQNVQDGVAAFKAAEADCIVTIGGGSSMDTAKAIGIIINNPEFADVRSLEGVAPTKKHAVFTIAVPTTAGTAAEVTINYVITDVEKKRKFVCVDTNDIPEIAVVDPDMMSSMPKGLTAATGMDALTHAIEGYITKGHCTISDMFHLEAIKLISENLRGAVQNTPEGREGMALGQYIAGMGFSNVGLGIVHSMAHGLSALYDTPHGVACAIILPTGLEYNKSVAGERYRAVGKAMGVTGIDEMNDAEAADATIAAVKQLSADVGIPTNLHGILKEEDIQFLAESAFADACCPGNPRDTSVEEIKELYKGLL
;
A
#
# COMPACT_ATOMS: atom_id res chain seq x y z
N MET A 1 10.78 18.69 -17.10
CA MET A 1 11.37 17.34 -16.92
C MET A 1 10.33 16.35 -17.41
N ALA A 2 10.68 15.21 -17.97
CA ALA A 2 9.66 14.25 -18.43
C ALA A 2 9.17 13.41 -17.22
N ASP A 3 7.85 13.22 -17.13
CA ASP A 3 7.24 12.37 -16.12
C ASP A 3 7.32 10.91 -16.58
N ARG A 4 7.70 10.02 -15.65
CA ARG A 4 7.75 8.58 -15.91
C ARG A 4 6.62 7.90 -15.13
N ILE A 5 5.80 7.11 -15.83
CA ILE A 5 4.73 6.31 -15.25
C ILE A 5 5.02 4.84 -15.55
N VAL A 6 5.04 4.02 -14.52
CA VAL A 6 5.25 2.56 -14.58
C VAL A 6 4.02 1.87 -14.02
N LEU A 7 3.47 0.95 -14.79
CA LEU A 7 2.28 0.17 -14.45
C LEU A 7 2.52 -1.31 -14.77
N ASN A 8 1.65 -2.20 -14.27
CA ASN A 8 1.67 -3.60 -14.66
C ASN A 8 1.54 -3.76 -16.18
N THR A 9 2.10 -4.82 -16.72
CA THR A 9 1.89 -5.19 -18.13
C THR A 9 0.43 -5.54 -18.38
N ILE A 10 -0.21 -6.26 -17.44
CA ILE A 10 -1.63 -6.66 -17.50
C ILE A 10 -2.25 -6.51 -16.11
N SER A 11 -3.52 -6.13 -16.07
CA SER A 11 -4.33 -6.23 -14.86
C SER A 11 -5.73 -6.77 -15.17
N TYR A 12 -6.23 -7.65 -14.31
CA TYR A 12 -7.57 -8.20 -14.36
C TYR A 12 -8.38 -7.68 -13.17
N HIS A 13 -9.60 -7.22 -13.41
CA HIS A 13 -10.46 -6.61 -12.41
C HIS A 13 -11.86 -7.22 -12.41
N GLY A 14 -12.43 -7.38 -11.21
CA GLY A 14 -13.82 -7.83 -11.02
C GLY A 14 -13.92 -9.26 -10.51
N HIS A 15 -15.14 -9.66 -10.24
CA HIS A 15 -15.46 -10.99 -9.70
C HIS A 15 -14.98 -12.11 -10.62
N GLY A 16 -14.32 -13.12 -10.07
CA GLY A 16 -13.78 -14.24 -10.83
C GLY A 16 -12.49 -13.92 -11.58
N ALA A 17 -11.89 -12.76 -11.39
CA ALA A 17 -10.62 -12.39 -12.05
C ALA A 17 -9.50 -13.41 -11.79
N ILE A 18 -9.53 -14.13 -10.65
CA ILE A 18 -8.57 -15.19 -10.31
C ILE A 18 -8.53 -16.34 -11.33
N GLU A 19 -9.60 -16.56 -12.09
CA GLU A 19 -9.66 -17.62 -13.11
C GLU A 19 -8.64 -17.42 -14.24
N ASN A 20 -8.09 -16.19 -14.40
CA ASN A 20 -7.07 -15.88 -15.40
C ASN A 20 -5.67 -16.34 -14.99
N ILE A 21 -5.41 -16.69 -13.73
CA ILE A 21 -4.07 -17.03 -13.22
C ILE A 21 -3.48 -18.22 -13.97
N VAL A 22 -4.20 -19.34 -14.01
CA VAL A 22 -3.71 -20.56 -14.66
C VAL A 22 -3.52 -20.41 -16.17
N PRO A 23 -4.48 -19.80 -16.92
CA PRO A 23 -4.28 -19.47 -18.33
C PRO A 23 -3.03 -18.64 -18.59
N GLU A 24 -2.77 -17.60 -17.77
CA GLU A 24 -1.60 -16.73 -17.90
C GLU A 24 -0.28 -17.47 -17.68
N LEU A 25 -0.19 -18.31 -16.65
CA LEU A 25 0.98 -19.16 -16.36
C LEU A 25 1.24 -20.16 -17.49
N THR A 26 0.18 -20.82 -17.94
CA THR A 26 0.27 -21.87 -18.97
C THR A 26 0.66 -21.30 -20.33
N ALA A 27 0.04 -20.19 -20.75
CA ALA A 27 0.31 -19.54 -22.02
C ALA A 27 1.77 -19.06 -22.13
N ARG A 28 2.38 -18.66 -21.01
CA ARG A 28 3.79 -18.25 -20.94
C ARG A 28 4.75 -19.40 -20.75
N GLY A 29 4.26 -20.62 -20.54
CA GLY A 29 5.06 -21.83 -20.45
C GLY A 29 5.74 -22.05 -19.10
N TYR A 30 5.31 -21.37 -18.03
CA TYR A 30 5.80 -21.62 -16.67
C TYR A 30 5.44 -23.04 -16.22
N LYS A 31 6.27 -23.61 -15.34
CA LYS A 31 6.17 -25.03 -14.94
C LYS A 31 5.83 -25.22 -13.48
N LYS A 32 6.24 -24.32 -12.60
CA LYS A 32 6.00 -24.45 -11.16
C LYS A 32 5.89 -23.10 -10.47
N ALA A 33 4.75 -22.85 -9.86
CA ALA A 33 4.50 -21.62 -9.12
C ALA A 33 5.06 -21.68 -7.68
N PHE A 34 5.64 -20.58 -7.23
CA PHE A 34 5.91 -20.31 -5.82
C PHE A 34 4.78 -19.45 -5.27
N VAL A 35 3.92 -20.07 -4.47
CA VAL A 35 2.74 -19.40 -3.90
C VAL A 35 3.14 -18.74 -2.58
N CYS A 36 3.23 -17.40 -2.57
CA CYS A 36 3.52 -16.61 -1.37
C CYS A 36 2.21 -16.16 -0.71
N SER A 37 1.95 -16.63 0.51
CA SER A 37 0.76 -16.22 1.28
C SER A 37 1.00 -16.41 2.77
N ASP A 38 0.36 -15.60 3.63
CA ASP A 38 0.49 -15.74 5.07
C ASP A 38 -0.35 -16.90 5.64
N LEU A 39 -0.01 -17.30 6.86
CA LEU A 39 -0.66 -18.45 7.55
C LEU A 39 -2.15 -18.21 7.80
N ASP A 40 -2.58 -16.99 8.07
CA ASP A 40 -3.98 -16.69 8.35
C ASP A 40 -4.83 -16.83 7.10
N LEU A 41 -4.36 -16.36 5.95
CA LEU A 41 -5.05 -16.54 4.66
C LEU A 41 -5.16 -18.01 4.26
N ILE A 42 -4.13 -18.81 4.56
CA ILE A 42 -4.18 -20.27 4.37
C ILE A 42 -5.24 -20.87 5.28
N LYS A 43 -5.20 -20.55 6.57
CA LYS A 43 -6.13 -21.07 7.60
C LYS A 43 -7.59 -20.70 7.30
N PHE A 44 -7.83 -19.50 6.81
CA PHE A 44 -9.17 -19.03 6.45
C PHE A 44 -9.62 -19.45 5.05
N GLY A 45 -8.80 -20.22 4.31
CA GLY A 45 -9.14 -20.77 3.01
C GLY A 45 -9.08 -19.78 1.85
N VAL A 46 -8.57 -18.57 2.06
CA VAL A 46 -8.43 -17.55 1.00
C VAL A 46 -7.40 -18.01 -0.03
N THR A 47 -6.22 -18.42 0.43
CA THR A 47 -5.18 -19.01 -0.42
C THR A 47 -5.68 -20.27 -1.13
N GLY A 48 -6.53 -21.06 -0.46
CA GLY A 48 -7.16 -22.25 -1.00
C GLY A 48 -7.96 -22.03 -2.29
N LYS A 49 -8.53 -20.84 -2.50
CA LYS A 49 -9.22 -20.52 -3.75
C LYS A 49 -8.26 -20.59 -4.95
N ILE A 50 -7.03 -20.11 -4.79
CA ILE A 50 -6.02 -20.11 -5.86
C ILE A 50 -5.38 -21.48 -6.01
N THR A 51 -5.01 -22.14 -4.89
CA THR A 51 -4.42 -23.49 -4.98
C THR A 51 -5.38 -24.51 -5.58
N ALA A 52 -6.69 -24.36 -5.37
CA ALA A 52 -7.70 -25.21 -6.02
C ALA A 52 -7.72 -25.04 -7.55
N LEU A 53 -7.48 -23.83 -8.07
CA LEU A 53 -7.35 -23.59 -9.52
C LEU A 53 -6.09 -24.27 -10.08
N LEU A 54 -4.97 -24.18 -9.35
CA LEU A 54 -3.72 -24.84 -9.72
C LEU A 54 -3.87 -26.37 -9.68
N ASP A 55 -4.50 -26.92 -8.65
CA ASP A 55 -4.78 -28.35 -8.50
C ASP A 55 -5.68 -28.88 -9.63
N ALA A 56 -6.76 -28.16 -9.94
CA ALA A 56 -7.68 -28.52 -11.01
C ALA A 56 -6.99 -28.58 -12.39
N ALA A 57 -6.00 -27.73 -12.61
CA ALA A 57 -5.18 -27.70 -13.82
C ALA A 57 -3.98 -28.64 -13.76
N SER A 58 -3.75 -29.35 -12.65
CA SER A 58 -2.54 -30.13 -12.39
C SER A 58 -1.26 -29.29 -12.57
N PHE A 59 -1.33 -27.98 -12.24
CA PHE A 59 -0.19 -27.08 -12.33
C PHE A 59 0.65 -27.17 -11.03
N PRO A 60 1.93 -27.57 -11.09
CA PRO A 60 2.76 -27.74 -9.90
C PRO A 60 2.97 -26.42 -9.15
N TYR A 61 2.99 -26.48 -7.82
CA TYR A 61 3.30 -25.33 -6.98
C TYR A 61 3.95 -25.75 -5.66
N ALA A 62 4.58 -24.77 -5.00
CA ALA A 62 5.05 -24.87 -3.61
C ALA A 62 4.56 -23.65 -2.84
N VAL A 63 4.10 -23.85 -1.60
CA VAL A 63 3.60 -22.75 -0.76
C VAL A 63 4.69 -22.27 0.19
N TYR A 64 4.89 -20.96 0.24
CA TYR A 64 5.72 -20.27 1.23
C TYR A 64 4.83 -19.42 2.12
N SER A 65 4.83 -19.70 3.42
CA SER A 65 3.94 -19.07 4.38
C SER A 65 4.63 -18.44 5.59
N GLU A 66 5.96 -18.44 5.62
CA GLU A 66 6.74 -17.78 6.70
C GLU A 66 6.74 -16.25 6.52
N ILE A 67 5.54 -15.68 6.36
CA ILE A 67 5.31 -14.25 6.15
C ILE A 67 4.64 -13.69 7.39
N LYS A 68 5.18 -12.60 7.91
CA LYS A 68 4.64 -11.89 9.08
C LYS A 68 4.09 -10.53 8.67
N PRO A 69 3.13 -9.98 9.41
CA PRO A 69 2.85 -8.56 9.36
C PRO A 69 4.15 -7.77 9.54
N ASN A 70 4.33 -6.68 8.78
CA ASN A 70 5.60 -5.94 8.74
C ASN A 70 6.80 -6.85 8.39
N PRO A 71 6.93 -7.33 7.12
CA PRO A 71 7.87 -8.37 6.75
C PRO A 71 9.31 -7.97 7.08
N THR A 72 10.04 -8.94 7.61
CA THR A 72 11.41 -8.74 8.07
C THR A 72 12.43 -9.16 7.04
N ILE A 73 13.67 -8.71 7.21
CA ILE A 73 14.83 -9.17 6.42
C ILE A 73 14.89 -10.70 6.42
N GLN A 74 14.66 -11.36 7.58
CA GLN A 74 14.72 -12.82 7.69
C GLN A 74 13.63 -13.50 6.84
N ASN A 75 12.39 -12.96 6.81
CA ASN A 75 11.34 -13.52 5.96
C ASN A 75 11.75 -13.53 4.47
N VAL A 76 12.42 -12.48 4.00
CA VAL A 76 12.93 -12.42 2.63
C VAL A 76 14.03 -13.45 2.39
N GLN A 77 15.00 -13.57 3.30
CA GLN A 77 16.13 -14.50 3.18
C GLN A 77 15.65 -15.96 3.14
N ASP A 78 14.74 -16.33 4.04
CA ASP A 78 14.15 -17.66 4.09
C ASP A 78 13.33 -17.94 2.83
N GLY A 79 12.60 -16.95 2.33
CA GLY A 79 11.82 -17.04 1.10
C GLY A 79 12.69 -17.26 -0.15
N VAL A 80 13.83 -16.56 -0.25
CA VAL A 80 14.81 -16.79 -1.34
C VAL A 80 15.34 -18.22 -1.31
N ALA A 81 15.67 -18.72 -0.11
CA ALA A 81 16.13 -20.12 0.04
C ALA A 81 15.03 -21.13 -0.33
N ALA A 82 13.78 -20.87 0.11
CA ALA A 82 12.63 -21.71 -0.19
C ALA A 82 12.28 -21.72 -1.69
N PHE A 83 12.34 -20.57 -2.37
CA PHE A 83 12.11 -20.47 -3.81
C PHE A 83 13.11 -21.36 -4.59
N LYS A 84 14.39 -21.26 -4.26
CA LYS A 84 15.44 -22.07 -4.88
C LYS A 84 15.24 -23.57 -4.62
N ALA A 85 14.93 -23.94 -3.37
CA ALA A 85 14.68 -25.34 -3.01
C ALA A 85 13.43 -25.92 -3.68
N ALA A 86 12.43 -25.08 -3.94
CA ALA A 86 11.22 -25.46 -4.65
C ALA A 86 11.45 -25.65 -6.16
N GLU A 87 12.56 -25.17 -6.72
CA GLU A 87 12.80 -25.14 -8.17
C GLU A 87 11.62 -24.48 -8.94
N ALA A 88 11.02 -23.45 -8.35
CA ALA A 88 9.95 -22.70 -8.98
C ALA A 88 10.50 -21.73 -10.03
N ASP A 89 9.67 -21.37 -11.02
CA ASP A 89 10.04 -20.47 -12.12
C ASP A 89 9.15 -19.23 -12.25
N CYS A 90 8.11 -19.14 -11.41
CA CYS A 90 7.24 -17.98 -11.30
C CYS A 90 6.71 -17.83 -9.87
N ILE A 91 6.18 -16.66 -9.54
CA ILE A 91 5.57 -16.34 -8.24
C ILE A 91 4.07 -16.05 -8.43
N VAL A 92 3.23 -16.58 -7.54
CA VAL A 92 1.85 -16.14 -7.34
C VAL A 92 1.75 -15.67 -5.89
N THR A 93 1.67 -14.36 -5.68
CA THR A 93 1.54 -13.81 -4.33
C THR A 93 0.08 -13.48 -4.01
N ILE A 94 -0.37 -13.94 -2.84
CA ILE A 94 -1.75 -13.81 -2.38
C ILE A 94 -1.72 -13.18 -0.99
N GLY A 95 -2.26 -11.98 -0.84
CA GLY A 95 -2.28 -11.33 0.45
C GLY A 95 -2.39 -9.82 0.41
N GLY A 96 -2.13 -9.20 1.54
CA GLY A 96 -1.93 -7.77 1.66
C GLY A 96 -0.49 -7.36 1.36
N GLY A 97 -0.13 -6.13 1.72
CA GLY A 97 1.21 -5.58 1.49
C GLY A 97 2.34 -6.49 1.96
N SER A 98 2.23 -7.10 3.14
CA SER A 98 3.29 -7.95 3.69
C SER A 98 3.63 -9.16 2.82
N SER A 99 2.63 -9.85 2.28
CA SER A 99 2.84 -10.97 1.35
C SER A 99 3.45 -10.50 0.03
N MET A 100 2.97 -9.38 -0.49
CA MET A 100 3.45 -8.83 -1.76
C MET A 100 4.86 -8.26 -1.65
N ASP A 101 5.16 -7.50 -0.59
CA ASP A 101 6.48 -6.94 -0.35
C ASP A 101 7.54 -8.03 -0.18
N THR A 102 7.19 -9.12 0.55
CA THR A 102 8.05 -10.28 0.66
C THR A 102 8.29 -10.94 -0.70
N ALA A 103 7.24 -11.13 -1.50
CA ALA A 103 7.33 -11.75 -2.83
C ALA A 103 8.16 -10.92 -3.81
N LYS A 104 7.99 -9.60 -3.82
CA LYS A 104 8.79 -8.67 -4.62
C LYS A 104 10.27 -8.77 -4.25
N ALA A 105 10.59 -8.68 -2.95
CA ALA A 105 11.96 -8.80 -2.47
C ALA A 105 12.60 -10.16 -2.85
N ILE A 106 11.85 -11.26 -2.74
CA ILE A 106 12.31 -12.58 -3.20
C ILE A 106 12.57 -12.55 -4.71
N GLY A 107 11.60 -12.11 -5.49
CA GLY A 107 11.67 -12.13 -6.95
C GLY A 107 12.83 -11.31 -7.52
N ILE A 108 13.08 -10.12 -6.97
CA ILE A 108 14.18 -9.27 -7.43
C ILE A 108 15.54 -9.86 -7.07
N ILE A 109 15.72 -10.42 -5.87
CA ILE A 109 16.97 -11.04 -5.41
C ILE A 109 17.31 -12.29 -6.24
N ILE A 110 16.31 -13.12 -6.59
CA ILE A 110 16.52 -14.33 -7.38
C ILE A 110 17.18 -13.99 -8.72
N ASN A 111 16.74 -12.95 -9.41
CA ASN A 111 17.26 -12.56 -10.71
C ASN A 111 18.47 -11.60 -10.63
N ASN A 112 18.70 -10.97 -9.46
CA ASN A 112 19.81 -10.06 -9.19
C ASN A 112 20.57 -10.52 -7.93
N PRO A 113 21.28 -11.66 -7.97
CA PRO A 113 21.89 -12.28 -6.79
C PRO A 113 23.02 -11.44 -6.15
N GLU A 114 23.51 -10.42 -6.83
CA GLU A 114 24.44 -9.43 -6.25
C GLU A 114 23.79 -8.61 -5.12
N PHE A 115 22.46 -8.58 -5.06
CA PHE A 115 21.67 -7.95 -3.99
C PHE A 115 21.12 -8.98 -2.99
N ALA A 116 21.82 -10.08 -2.75
CA ALA A 116 21.35 -11.16 -1.87
C ALA A 116 21.00 -10.70 -0.45
N ASP A 117 21.67 -9.69 0.10
CA ASP A 117 21.23 -9.00 1.30
C ASP A 117 20.20 -7.92 0.92
N VAL A 118 18.95 -8.09 1.35
CA VAL A 118 17.86 -7.16 1.02
C VAL A 118 18.13 -5.72 1.48
N ARG A 119 19.00 -5.49 2.46
CA ARG A 119 19.43 -4.14 2.88
C ARG A 119 20.08 -3.37 1.74
N SER A 120 20.74 -4.07 0.81
CA SER A 120 21.37 -3.45 -0.36
C SER A 120 20.38 -2.93 -1.41
N LEU A 121 19.10 -3.24 -1.25
CA LEU A 121 18.01 -2.76 -2.09
C LEU A 121 17.31 -1.52 -1.53
N GLU A 122 17.72 -1.02 -0.35
CA GLU A 122 17.16 0.20 0.24
C GLU A 122 17.28 1.40 -0.71
N GLY A 123 16.21 2.19 -0.83
CA GLY A 123 16.13 3.31 -1.76
C GLY A 123 16.01 2.83 -3.21
N VAL A 124 16.73 3.44 -4.12
CA VAL A 124 16.76 3.08 -5.55
C VAL A 124 18.03 2.28 -5.84
N ALA A 125 17.88 0.95 -5.87
CA ALA A 125 19.01 0.06 -6.18
C ALA A 125 19.21 -0.07 -7.71
N PRO A 126 20.46 -0.18 -8.19
CA PRO A 126 20.76 -0.30 -9.61
C PRO A 126 20.63 -1.76 -10.11
N THR A 127 19.49 -2.39 -9.89
CA THR A 127 19.19 -3.72 -10.43
C THR A 127 19.19 -3.70 -11.94
N LYS A 128 19.51 -4.83 -12.57
CA LYS A 128 19.68 -4.92 -14.03
C LYS A 128 18.64 -5.81 -14.71
N LYS A 129 18.01 -6.68 -13.93
CA LYS A 129 17.04 -7.65 -14.43
C LYS A 129 15.72 -7.48 -13.72
N HIS A 130 14.63 -7.66 -14.45
CA HIS A 130 13.31 -7.78 -13.85
C HIS A 130 13.29 -8.89 -12.79
N ALA A 131 12.45 -8.73 -11.79
CA ALA A 131 12.14 -9.76 -10.83
C ALA A 131 11.66 -11.04 -11.53
N VAL A 132 11.57 -12.13 -10.81
CA VAL A 132 10.87 -13.32 -11.28
C VAL A 132 9.44 -12.94 -11.66
N PHE A 133 8.95 -13.50 -12.77
CA PHE A 133 7.56 -13.26 -13.21
C PHE A 133 6.59 -13.47 -12.05
N THR A 134 5.79 -12.45 -11.77
CA THR A 134 4.92 -12.42 -10.59
C THR A 134 3.50 -12.06 -11.00
N ILE A 135 2.54 -12.89 -10.56
CA ILE A 135 1.12 -12.56 -10.51
C ILE A 135 0.77 -12.17 -9.07
N ALA A 136 0.21 -10.99 -8.87
CA ALA A 136 -0.14 -10.47 -7.56
C ALA A 136 -1.67 -10.41 -7.38
N VAL A 137 -2.16 -11.03 -6.30
CA VAL A 137 -3.59 -11.15 -5.96
C VAL A 137 -3.83 -10.48 -4.60
N PRO A 138 -4.30 -9.22 -4.56
CA PRO A 138 -4.54 -8.53 -3.31
C PRO A 138 -5.74 -9.13 -2.55
N THR A 139 -5.59 -9.24 -1.23
CA THR A 139 -6.67 -9.61 -0.31
C THR A 139 -7.06 -8.46 0.62
N THR A 140 -6.38 -7.33 0.50
CA THR A 140 -6.70 -6.07 1.21
C THR A 140 -6.91 -4.95 0.20
N ALA A 141 -7.79 -4.01 0.52
CA ALA A 141 -8.03 -2.84 -0.30
C ALA A 141 -7.37 -1.60 0.33
N GLY A 142 -6.03 -1.53 0.24
CA GLY A 142 -5.26 -0.48 0.90
C GLY A 142 -3.93 -0.17 0.23
N THR A 143 -2.98 -1.09 0.31
CA THR A 143 -1.58 -0.85 -0.03
C THR A 143 -1.30 -0.72 -1.53
N ALA A 144 -2.15 -1.28 -2.37
CA ALA A 144 -1.94 -1.37 -3.81
C ALA A 144 -0.58 -1.97 -4.23
N ALA A 145 -0.02 -2.85 -3.38
CA ALA A 145 1.32 -3.40 -3.61
C ALA A 145 1.41 -4.23 -4.91
N GLU A 146 0.27 -4.67 -5.45
CA GLU A 146 0.16 -5.36 -6.73
C GLU A 146 0.47 -4.47 -7.95
N VAL A 147 0.47 -3.13 -7.79
CA VAL A 147 0.71 -2.18 -8.90
C VAL A 147 1.83 -1.19 -8.60
N THR A 148 2.52 -1.35 -7.47
CA THR A 148 3.58 -0.42 -7.06
C THR A 148 4.97 -0.93 -7.42
N ILE A 149 5.89 0.01 -7.66
CA ILE A 149 7.34 -0.21 -7.80
C ILE A 149 8.05 -0.19 -6.45
N ASN A 150 7.31 -0.12 -5.35
CA ASN A 150 7.84 0.00 -4.00
C ASN A 150 7.53 -1.27 -3.20
N TYR A 151 8.40 -1.60 -2.26
CA TYR A 151 8.13 -2.55 -1.18
C TYR A 151 8.85 -2.12 0.08
N VAL A 152 8.34 -2.54 1.23
CA VAL A 152 8.80 -2.06 2.54
C VAL A 152 9.20 -3.25 3.40
N ILE A 153 10.44 -3.24 3.87
CA ILE A 153 11.00 -4.30 4.73
C ILE A 153 11.38 -3.72 6.10
N THR A 154 11.18 -4.52 7.13
CA THR A 154 11.52 -4.15 8.51
C THR A 154 12.91 -4.65 8.89
N ASP A 155 13.78 -3.72 9.26
CA ASP A 155 15.03 -4.01 9.92
C ASP A 155 14.78 -4.02 11.44
N VAL A 156 14.63 -5.22 11.99
CA VAL A 156 14.32 -5.41 13.41
C VAL A 156 15.48 -4.95 14.31
N GLU A 157 16.74 -5.09 13.84
CA GLU A 157 17.92 -4.67 14.60
C GLU A 157 17.97 -3.16 14.74
N LYS A 158 17.66 -2.43 13.66
CA LYS A 158 17.65 -0.96 13.63
C LYS A 158 16.32 -0.35 14.05
N LYS A 159 15.31 -1.18 14.32
CA LYS A 159 13.93 -0.76 14.69
C LYS A 159 13.34 0.25 13.69
N ARG A 160 13.55 0.01 12.41
CA ARG A 160 13.06 0.87 11.34
C ARG A 160 12.53 0.07 10.16
N LYS A 161 11.63 0.68 9.42
CA LYS A 161 11.28 0.23 8.08
C LYS A 161 12.17 0.93 7.06
N PHE A 162 12.46 0.25 5.97
CA PHE A 162 13.10 0.87 4.81
C PHE A 162 12.33 0.54 3.54
N VAL A 163 12.27 1.53 2.68
CA VAL A 163 11.56 1.44 1.41
C VAL A 163 12.57 1.11 0.32
N CYS A 164 12.24 0.11 -0.48
CA CYS A 164 12.91 -0.22 -1.72
C CYS A 164 12.06 0.28 -2.89
N VAL A 165 12.69 0.90 -3.88
CA VAL A 165 12.03 1.45 -5.08
C VAL A 165 12.73 0.93 -6.31
N ASP A 166 12.05 0.08 -7.07
CA ASP A 166 12.63 -0.53 -8.26
C ASP A 166 11.56 -0.79 -9.32
N THR A 167 11.74 -0.21 -10.50
CA THR A 167 10.82 -0.48 -11.62
C THR A 167 10.89 -1.90 -12.15
N ASN A 168 11.94 -2.64 -11.78
CA ASN A 168 12.12 -4.04 -12.15
C ASN A 168 11.36 -5.01 -11.24
N ASP A 169 10.76 -4.55 -10.13
CA ASP A 169 10.06 -5.40 -9.17
C ASP A 169 8.54 -5.33 -9.26
N ILE A 170 7.99 -4.43 -10.08
CA ILE A 170 6.53 -4.35 -10.24
C ILE A 170 5.99 -5.71 -10.73
N PRO A 171 4.93 -6.26 -10.10
CA PRO A 171 4.33 -7.50 -10.59
C PRO A 171 3.89 -7.36 -12.05
N GLU A 172 4.19 -8.36 -12.84
CA GLU A 172 3.84 -8.38 -14.26
C GLU A 172 2.33 -8.34 -14.47
N ILE A 173 1.61 -9.09 -13.60
CA ILE A 173 0.14 -9.19 -13.66
C ILE A 173 -0.44 -8.90 -12.28
N ALA A 174 -1.40 -7.99 -12.23
CA ALA A 174 -2.26 -7.79 -11.09
C ALA A 174 -3.64 -8.46 -11.33
N VAL A 175 -4.13 -9.20 -10.32
CA VAL A 175 -5.46 -9.84 -10.37
C VAL A 175 -6.28 -9.32 -9.20
N VAL A 176 -7.07 -8.30 -9.46
CA VAL A 176 -7.84 -7.54 -8.47
C VAL A 176 -9.28 -8.07 -8.43
N ASP A 177 -9.47 -9.11 -7.63
CA ASP A 177 -10.75 -9.80 -7.46
C ASP A 177 -11.38 -9.44 -6.12
N PRO A 178 -12.55 -8.75 -6.09
CA PRO A 178 -13.23 -8.36 -4.86
C PRO A 178 -13.56 -9.54 -3.94
N ASP A 179 -13.77 -10.73 -4.51
CA ASP A 179 -14.07 -11.95 -3.74
C ASP A 179 -12.90 -12.42 -2.89
N MET A 180 -11.67 -12.03 -3.25
CA MET A 180 -10.48 -12.29 -2.45
C MET A 180 -10.36 -11.37 -1.23
N MET A 181 -11.08 -10.24 -1.23
CA MET A 181 -11.09 -9.23 -0.17
C MET A 181 -12.32 -9.34 0.75
N SER A 182 -13.33 -10.14 0.38
CA SER A 182 -14.62 -10.22 1.07
C SER A 182 -14.56 -10.77 2.50
N SER A 183 -13.48 -11.48 2.85
CA SER A 183 -13.27 -12.04 4.19
C SER A 183 -12.57 -11.08 5.17
N MET A 184 -12.16 -9.90 4.73
CA MET A 184 -11.52 -8.93 5.64
C MET A 184 -12.46 -8.53 6.78
N PRO A 185 -12.00 -8.56 8.06
CA PRO A 185 -12.74 -8.00 9.18
C PRO A 185 -13.00 -6.50 9.02
N LYS A 186 -14.10 -6.01 9.61
CA LYS A 186 -14.52 -4.60 9.51
C LYS A 186 -13.41 -3.61 9.88
N GLY A 187 -12.72 -3.83 10.99
CA GLY A 187 -11.63 -2.95 11.45
C GLY A 187 -10.45 -2.91 10.46
N LEU A 188 -10.09 -4.06 9.88
CA LEU A 188 -9.04 -4.11 8.86
C LEU A 188 -9.50 -3.42 7.57
N THR A 189 -10.75 -3.64 7.16
CA THR A 189 -11.34 -2.95 5.99
C THR A 189 -11.32 -1.43 6.16
N ALA A 190 -11.71 -0.94 7.34
CA ALA A 190 -11.69 0.51 7.65
C ALA A 190 -10.27 1.07 7.60
N ALA A 191 -9.32 0.41 8.27
CA ALA A 191 -7.93 0.85 8.33
C ALA A 191 -7.26 0.86 6.95
N THR A 192 -7.38 -0.24 6.19
CA THR A 192 -6.77 -0.32 4.87
C THR A 192 -7.44 0.61 3.86
N GLY A 193 -8.76 0.82 3.96
CA GLY A 193 -9.46 1.74 3.08
C GLY A 193 -9.11 3.20 3.34
N MET A 194 -8.91 3.60 4.61
CA MET A 194 -8.38 4.92 4.94
C MET A 194 -6.92 5.08 4.55
N ASP A 195 -6.13 4.00 4.57
CA ASP A 195 -4.78 3.97 4.02
C ASP A 195 -4.79 4.25 2.50
N ALA A 196 -5.66 3.58 1.75
CA ALA A 196 -5.85 3.87 0.33
C ALA A 196 -6.26 5.33 0.06
N LEU A 197 -7.12 5.91 0.91
CA LEU A 197 -7.48 7.32 0.82
C LEU A 197 -6.26 8.22 1.11
N THR A 198 -5.45 7.86 2.10
CA THR A 198 -4.21 8.57 2.42
C THR A 198 -3.24 8.54 1.26
N HIS A 199 -3.03 7.37 0.64
CA HIS A 199 -2.22 7.23 -0.57
C HIS A 199 -2.70 8.15 -1.69
N ALA A 200 -4.01 8.16 -1.97
CA ALA A 200 -4.58 8.97 -3.03
C ALA A 200 -4.45 10.48 -2.74
N ILE A 201 -4.71 10.92 -1.50
CA ILE A 201 -4.61 12.34 -1.15
C ILE A 201 -3.16 12.79 -1.10
N GLU A 202 -2.25 12.08 -0.41
CA GLU A 202 -0.83 12.44 -0.36
C GLU A 202 -0.20 12.40 -1.74
N GLY A 203 -0.49 11.37 -2.55
CA GLY A 203 -0.03 11.30 -3.94
C GLY A 203 -0.56 12.43 -4.82
N TYR A 204 -1.77 12.93 -4.55
CA TYR A 204 -2.32 14.10 -5.25
C TYR A 204 -1.60 15.39 -4.87
N ILE A 205 -1.27 15.59 -3.59
CA ILE A 205 -0.66 16.85 -3.10
C ILE A 205 0.87 16.82 -3.06
N THR A 206 1.53 15.68 -3.30
CA THR A 206 2.99 15.55 -3.25
C THR A 206 3.70 16.49 -4.24
N LYS A 207 4.93 16.88 -3.93
CA LYS A 207 5.76 17.68 -4.85
C LYS A 207 6.02 16.98 -6.20
N GLY A 208 5.99 15.65 -6.22
CA GLY A 208 6.23 14.82 -7.39
C GLY A 208 5.03 14.67 -8.34
N HIS A 209 3.87 15.22 -8.00
CA HIS A 209 2.64 15.06 -8.78
C HIS A 209 2.76 15.51 -10.23
N CYS A 210 2.01 14.88 -11.11
CA CYS A 210 1.87 15.28 -12.50
C CYS A 210 0.42 15.07 -12.99
N THR A 211 0.09 15.59 -14.16
CA THR A 211 -1.28 15.51 -14.69
C THR A 211 -1.82 14.09 -14.76
N ILE A 212 -0.97 13.11 -15.14
CA ILE A 212 -1.39 11.70 -15.25
C ILE A 212 -1.68 11.12 -13.86
N SER A 213 -0.79 11.35 -12.89
CA SER A 213 -1.02 10.87 -11.51
C SER A 213 -2.22 11.56 -10.87
N ASP A 214 -2.44 12.83 -11.14
CA ASP A 214 -3.59 13.59 -10.63
C ASP A 214 -4.93 12.98 -11.08
N MET A 215 -5.03 12.52 -12.34
CA MET A 215 -6.21 11.83 -12.85
C MET A 215 -6.49 10.55 -12.06
N PHE A 216 -5.47 9.74 -11.78
CA PHE A 216 -5.62 8.52 -11.00
C PHE A 216 -6.04 8.84 -9.55
N HIS A 217 -5.39 9.79 -8.91
CA HIS A 217 -5.67 10.12 -7.52
C HIS A 217 -7.09 10.66 -7.32
N LEU A 218 -7.56 11.55 -8.18
CA LEU A 218 -8.92 12.11 -8.04
C LEU A 218 -10.01 11.04 -8.24
N GLU A 219 -9.83 10.14 -9.20
CA GLU A 219 -10.77 9.02 -9.37
C GLU A 219 -10.70 8.04 -8.19
N ALA A 220 -9.50 7.74 -7.68
CA ALA A 220 -9.33 6.91 -6.49
C ALA A 220 -10.01 7.51 -5.26
N ILE A 221 -9.82 8.81 -4.99
CA ILE A 221 -10.47 9.54 -3.88
C ILE A 221 -11.99 9.40 -3.97
N LYS A 222 -12.56 9.60 -5.16
CA LYS A 222 -13.99 9.46 -5.40
C LYS A 222 -14.47 8.05 -5.08
N LEU A 223 -13.88 7.03 -5.71
CA LEU A 223 -14.26 5.63 -5.53
C LEU A 223 -14.17 5.20 -4.06
N ILE A 224 -13.08 5.55 -3.37
CA ILE A 224 -12.88 5.21 -1.96
C ILE A 224 -13.94 5.90 -1.09
N SER A 225 -14.18 7.18 -1.30
CA SER A 225 -15.14 7.97 -0.51
C SER A 225 -16.57 7.46 -0.66
N GLU A 226 -16.94 7.02 -1.85
CA GLU A 226 -18.27 6.47 -2.14
C GLU A 226 -18.45 5.05 -1.56
N ASN A 227 -17.39 4.23 -1.53
CA ASN A 227 -17.50 2.79 -1.32
C ASN A 227 -17.00 2.28 0.03
N LEU A 228 -16.15 3.03 0.77
CA LEU A 228 -15.54 2.54 1.99
C LEU A 228 -16.56 2.15 3.07
N ARG A 229 -17.61 2.96 3.25
CA ARG A 229 -18.69 2.64 4.22
C ARG A 229 -19.38 1.33 3.86
N GLY A 230 -19.68 1.11 2.59
CA GLY A 230 -20.27 -0.13 2.09
C GLY A 230 -19.33 -1.33 2.26
N ALA A 231 -18.05 -1.15 1.97
CA ALA A 231 -17.04 -2.20 2.15
C ALA A 231 -16.91 -2.62 3.63
N VAL A 232 -16.94 -1.68 4.57
CA VAL A 232 -16.92 -1.97 6.01
C VAL A 232 -18.17 -2.74 6.45
N GLN A 233 -19.32 -2.52 5.78
CA GLN A 233 -20.54 -3.30 5.95
C GLN A 233 -20.52 -4.61 5.18
N ASN A 234 -19.47 -4.86 4.40
CA ASN A 234 -19.26 -6.02 3.54
C ASN A 234 -20.29 -6.15 2.40
N THR A 235 -20.71 -5.02 1.81
CA THR A 235 -21.55 -5.05 0.61
C THR A 235 -20.72 -5.40 -0.63
N PRO A 236 -21.26 -6.16 -1.60
CA PRO A 236 -20.52 -6.49 -2.82
C PRO A 236 -20.03 -5.26 -3.58
N GLU A 237 -20.89 -4.25 -3.75
CA GLU A 237 -20.57 -3.01 -4.44
C GLU A 237 -19.46 -2.23 -3.72
N GLY A 238 -19.54 -2.18 -2.38
CA GLY A 238 -18.49 -1.55 -1.56
C GLY A 238 -17.15 -2.25 -1.70
N ARG A 239 -17.13 -3.59 -1.71
CA ARG A 239 -15.90 -4.38 -1.93
C ARG A 239 -15.32 -4.15 -3.32
N GLU A 240 -16.15 -4.17 -4.35
CA GLU A 240 -15.72 -3.94 -5.74
C GLU A 240 -15.17 -2.52 -5.91
N GLY A 241 -15.90 -1.50 -5.42
CA GLY A 241 -15.45 -0.10 -5.50
C GLY A 241 -14.14 0.14 -4.75
N MET A 242 -13.95 -0.48 -3.57
CA MET A 242 -12.70 -0.38 -2.82
C MET A 242 -11.55 -1.13 -3.49
N ALA A 243 -11.79 -2.31 -4.07
CA ALA A 243 -10.79 -3.05 -4.81
C ALA A 243 -10.24 -2.24 -5.99
N LEU A 244 -11.12 -1.59 -6.74
CA LEU A 244 -10.74 -0.73 -7.87
C LEU A 244 -10.10 0.57 -7.37
N GLY A 245 -10.68 1.24 -6.36
CA GLY A 245 -10.21 2.53 -5.87
C GLY A 245 -8.79 2.48 -5.33
N GLN A 246 -8.44 1.43 -4.55
CA GLN A 246 -7.09 1.25 -4.03
C GLN A 246 -6.06 0.98 -5.16
N TYR A 247 -6.43 0.16 -6.15
CA TYR A 247 -5.57 -0.12 -7.29
C TYR A 247 -5.25 1.16 -8.08
N ILE A 248 -6.28 1.98 -8.38
CA ILE A 248 -6.10 3.25 -9.07
C ILE A 248 -5.24 4.22 -8.24
N ALA A 249 -5.40 4.26 -6.90
CA ALA A 249 -4.50 5.02 -6.03
C ALA A 249 -3.04 4.60 -6.22
N GLY A 250 -2.80 3.28 -6.30
CA GLY A 250 -1.48 2.70 -6.54
C GLY A 250 -0.86 3.10 -7.87
N MET A 251 -1.66 3.13 -8.94
CA MET A 251 -1.20 3.62 -10.25
C MET A 251 -0.64 5.05 -10.18
N GLY A 252 -1.17 5.86 -9.27
CA GLY A 252 -0.73 7.23 -9.04
C GLY A 252 0.50 7.30 -8.13
N PHE A 253 0.33 7.02 -6.82
CA PHE A 253 1.34 7.32 -5.80
C PHE A 253 2.65 6.54 -5.98
N SER A 254 2.59 5.34 -6.54
CA SER A 254 3.78 4.54 -6.85
C SER A 254 4.80 5.31 -7.69
N ASN A 255 4.35 6.21 -8.53
CA ASN A 255 5.17 6.95 -9.49
C ASN A 255 5.61 8.33 -9.00
N VAL A 256 4.92 8.91 -8.01
CA VAL A 256 5.14 10.31 -7.62
C VAL A 256 5.50 10.48 -6.15
N GLY A 257 5.34 9.44 -5.33
CA GLY A 257 5.64 9.47 -3.91
C GLY A 257 4.50 10.00 -3.05
N LEU A 258 4.77 10.11 -1.76
CA LEU A 258 3.81 10.42 -0.70
C LEU A 258 4.29 11.64 0.13
N GLY A 259 3.95 11.70 1.41
CA GLY A 259 4.26 12.85 2.25
C GLY A 259 4.39 12.53 3.75
N ILE A 260 4.05 13.52 4.56
CA ILE A 260 4.30 13.52 6.01
C ILE A 260 3.48 12.47 6.77
N VAL A 261 2.27 12.12 6.30
CA VAL A 261 1.42 11.13 6.96
C VAL A 261 2.09 9.76 6.95
N HIS A 262 2.53 9.31 5.78
CA HIS A 262 3.26 8.04 5.65
C HIS A 262 4.59 8.07 6.38
N SER A 263 5.34 9.17 6.31
CA SER A 263 6.61 9.32 7.03
C SER A 263 6.43 9.11 8.54
N MET A 264 5.39 9.70 9.12
CA MET A 264 5.07 9.53 10.54
C MET A 264 4.53 8.12 10.84
N ALA A 265 3.69 7.56 9.99
CA ALA A 265 3.10 6.23 10.18
C ALA A 265 4.14 5.10 10.18
N HIS A 266 5.18 5.18 9.35
CA HIS A 266 6.25 4.19 9.28
C HIS A 266 6.97 4.02 10.63
N GLY A 267 7.28 5.13 11.32
CA GLY A 267 7.92 5.11 12.63
C GLY A 267 7.08 4.39 13.69
N LEU A 268 5.76 4.66 13.73
CA LEU A 268 4.84 3.99 14.66
C LEU A 268 4.74 2.49 14.38
N SER A 269 4.68 2.11 13.11
CA SER A 269 4.63 0.69 12.74
C SER A 269 5.94 -0.03 13.08
N ALA A 270 7.09 0.63 12.92
CA ALA A 270 8.38 0.02 13.22
C ALA A 270 8.65 -0.12 14.73
N LEU A 271 8.23 0.86 15.53
CA LEU A 271 8.53 0.90 16.96
C LEU A 271 7.53 0.13 17.82
N TYR A 272 6.23 0.22 17.47
CA TYR A 272 5.14 -0.32 18.28
C TYR A 272 4.36 -1.45 17.60
N ASP A 273 4.80 -1.86 16.41
CA ASP A 273 4.08 -2.83 15.57
C ASP A 273 2.61 -2.41 15.27
N THR A 274 2.35 -1.09 15.27
CA THR A 274 1.05 -0.54 14.95
C THR A 274 0.66 -0.93 13.52
N PRO A 275 -0.55 -1.46 13.29
CA PRO A 275 -1.00 -1.71 11.93
C PRO A 275 -0.92 -0.46 11.07
N HIS A 276 -0.25 -0.55 9.94
CA HIS A 276 0.11 0.61 9.12
C HIS A 276 -1.08 1.49 8.74
N GLY A 277 -2.15 0.88 8.22
CA GLY A 277 -3.35 1.61 7.85
C GLY A 277 -4.06 2.29 9.03
N VAL A 278 -3.94 1.77 10.25
CA VAL A 278 -4.45 2.45 11.46
C VAL A 278 -3.63 3.71 11.74
N ALA A 279 -2.31 3.61 11.66
CA ALA A 279 -1.43 4.78 11.87
C ALA A 279 -1.71 5.87 10.82
N CYS A 280 -1.76 5.52 9.53
CA CYS A 280 -2.08 6.45 8.45
C CYS A 280 -3.44 7.12 8.65
N ALA A 281 -4.47 6.35 8.98
CA ALA A 281 -5.82 6.85 9.15
C ALA A 281 -5.96 7.86 10.30
N ILE A 282 -5.26 7.63 11.42
CA ILE A 282 -5.26 8.55 12.58
C ILE A 282 -4.48 9.84 12.26
N ILE A 283 -3.34 9.72 11.57
CA ILE A 283 -2.46 10.85 11.27
C ILE A 283 -3.00 11.71 10.12
N LEU A 284 -3.77 11.13 9.18
CA LEU A 284 -4.20 11.84 7.96
C LEU A 284 -4.81 13.21 8.22
N PRO A 285 -5.80 13.40 9.11
CA PRO A 285 -6.36 14.74 9.36
C PRO A 285 -5.31 15.75 9.85
N THR A 286 -4.37 15.31 10.68
CA THR A 286 -3.27 16.16 11.19
C THR A 286 -2.30 16.56 10.08
N GLY A 287 -1.94 15.63 9.19
CA GLY A 287 -1.10 15.92 8.03
C GLY A 287 -1.76 16.88 7.04
N LEU A 288 -3.08 16.78 6.85
CA LEU A 288 -3.84 17.71 6.02
C LEU A 288 -3.87 19.11 6.59
N GLU A 289 -4.14 19.26 7.89
CA GLU A 289 -4.08 20.57 8.58
C GLU A 289 -2.67 21.20 8.47
N TYR A 290 -1.62 20.39 8.63
CA TYR A 290 -0.24 20.85 8.49
C TYR A 290 0.07 21.39 7.09
N ASN A 291 -0.40 20.71 6.05
CA ASN A 291 -0.16 21.07 4.64
C ASN A 291 -1.11 22.14 4.10
N LYS A 292 -2.16 22.52 4.85
CA LYS A 292 -3.23 23.41 4.41
C LYS A 292 -2.74 24.73 3.83
N SER A 293 -1.67 25.30 4.41
CA SER A 293 -1.13 26.61 3.99
C SER A 293 -0.47 26.60 2.62
N VAL A 294 -0.05 25.43 2.11
CA VAL A 294 0.68 25.28 0.83
C VAL A 294 -0.09 24.47 -0.22
N ALA A 295 -1.02 23.62 0.21
CA ALA A 295 -1.80 22.73 -0.66
C ALA A 295 -3.29 23.06 -0.70
N GLY A 296 -3.72 24.18 -0.10
CA GLY A 296 -5.14 24.54 0.06
C GLY A 296 -5.93 24.59 -1.25
N GLU A 297 -5.36 25.11 -2.32
CA GLU A 297 -5.99 25.12 -3.64
C GLU A 297 -6.28 23.69 -4.15
N ARG A 298 -5.38 22.75 -3.93
CA ARG A 298 -5.57 21.36 -4.35
C ARG A 298 -6.64 20.64 -3.52
N TYR A 299 -6.88 21.06 -2.29
CA TYR A 299 -7.93 20.46 -1.44
C TYR A 299 -9.34 20.67 -1.98
N ARG A 300 -9.61 21.75 -2.75
CA ARG A 300 -10.89 21.89 -3.44
C ARG A 300 -11.19 20.70 -4.36
N ALA A 301 -10.20 20.26 -5.15
CA ALA A 301 -10.37 19.12 -6.04
C ALA A 301 -10.56 17.80 -5.25
N VAL A 302 -9.82 17.62 -4.15
CA VAL A 302 -9.99 16.48 -3.23
C VAL A 302 -11.39 16.47 -2.65
N GLY A 303 -11.86 17.59 -2.09
CA GLY A 303 -13.20 17.68 -1.50
C GLY A 303 -14.31 17.47 -2.53
N LYS A 304 -14.14 17.96 -3.75
CA LYS A 304 -15.06 17.70 -4.86
C LYS A 304 -15.13 16.20 -5.19
N ALA A 305 -13.98 15.53 -5.28
CA ALA A 305 -13.91 14.09 -5.48
C ALA A 305 -14.55 13.30 -4.33
N MET A 306 -14.46 13.80 -3.09
CA MET A 306 -15.14 13.25 -1.92
C MET A 306 -16.65 13.54 -1.85
N GLY A 307 -17.20 14.35 -2.78
CA GLY A 307 -18.62 14.70 -2.83
C GLY A 307 -19.03 15.85 -1.90
N VAL A 308 -18.10 16.71 -1.48
CA VAL A 308 -18.41 17.90 -0.67
C VAL A 308 -19.26 18.86 -1.50
N THR A 309 -20.48 19.11 -1.03
CA THR A 309 -21.43 19.99 -1.72
C THR A 309 -21.08 21.47 -1.55
N GLY A 310 -21.31 22.29 -2.60
CA GLY A 310 -21.09 23.74 -2.55
C GLY A 310 -19.61 24.16 -2.52
N ILE A 311 -18.67 23.23 -2.71
CA ILE A 311 -17.23 23.49 -2.59
C ILE A 311 -16.71 24.46 -3.66
N ASP A 312 -17.36 24.55 -4.81
CA ASP A 312 -16.97 25.44 -5.91
C ASP A 312 -17.27 26.93 -5.59
N GLU A 313 -18.20 27.20 -4.66
CA GLU A 313 -18.54 28.56 -4.19
C GLU A 313 -17.69 29.02 -2.99
N MET A 314 -16.93 28.12 -2.36
CA MET A 314 -16.09 28.41 -1.20
C MET A 314 -14.79 29.11 -1.64
N ASN A 315 -14.18 29.91 -0.80
CA ASN A 315 -12.78 30.31 -0.99
C ASN A 315 -11.83 29.14 -0.68
N ASP A 316 -10.53 29.25 -0.97
CA ASP A 316 -9.60 28.12 -0.84
C ASP A 316 -9.44 27.65 0.62
N ALA A 317 -9.49 28.55 1.57
CA ALA A 317 -9.41 28.19 2.99
C ALA A 317 -10.67 27.43 3.45
N GLU A 318 -11.85 27.91 3.07
CA GLU A 318 -13.13 27.25 3.35
C GLU A 318 -13.20 25.87 2.67
N ALA A 319 -12.76 25.77 1.40
CA ALA A 319 -12.72 24.51 0.67
C ALA A 319 -11.77 23.50 1.33
N ALA A 320 -10.61 23.96 1.82
CA ALA A 320 -9.67 23.12 2.55
C ALA A 320 -10.27 22.62 3.87
N ASP A 321 -10.92 23.51 4.64
CA ASP A 321 -11.59 23.13 5.90
C ASP A 321 -12.72 22.13 5.67
N ALA A 322 -13.53 22.33 4.63
CA ALA A 322 -14.62 21.43 4.27
C ALA A 322 -14.08 20.05 3.83
N THR A 323 -12.98 20.01 3.09
CA THR A 323 -12.30 18.76 2.67
C THR A 323 -11.77 18.00 3.89
N ILE A 324 -11.07 18.67 4.80
CA ILE A 324 -10.55 18.06 6.02
C ILE A 324 -11.69 17.54 6.90
N ALA A 325 -12.79 18.30 7.00
CA ALA A 325 -13.99 17.86 7.70
C ALA A 325 -14.60 16.59 7.08
N ALA A 326 -14.64 16.49 5.75
CA ALA A 326 -15.13 15.31 5.05
C ALA A 326 -14.24 14.06 5.32
N VAL A 327 -12.91 14.23 5.37
CA VAL A 327 -11.98 13.16 5.77
C VAL A 327 -12.23 12.71 7.20
N LYS A 328 -12.35 13.67 8.15
CA LYS A 328 -12.65 13.37 9.56
C LYS A 328 -13.99 12.64 9.71
N GLN A 329 -15.01 13.06 8.94
CA GLN A 329 -16.32 12.42 8.97
C GLN A 329 -16.25 10.97 8.44
N LEU A 330 -15.56 10.73 7.32
CA LEU A 330 -15.39 9.39 6.79
C LEU A 330 -14.65 8.48 7.80
N SER A 331 -13.57 8.98 8.41
CA SER A 331 -12.84 8.26 9.49
C SER A 331 -13.76 7.88 10.64
N ALA A 332 -14.60 8.81 11.11
CA ALA A 332 -15.56 8.57 12.18
C ALA A 332 -16.63 7.55 11.81
N ASP A 333 -17.17 7.63 10.58
CA ASP A 333 -18.21 6.72 10.08
C ASP A 333 -17.73 5.26 9.98
N VAL A 334 -16.43 5.06 9.75
CA VAL A 334 -15.83 3.71 9.68
C VAL A 334 -15.12 3.29 10.97
N GLY A 335 -15.21 4.11 12.02
CA GLY A 335 -14.75 3.77 13.38
C GLY A 335 -13.25 3.89 13.60
N ILE A 336 -12.55 4.77 12.87
CA ILE A 336 -11.12 5.05 13.10
C ILE A 336 -10.96 5.93 14.35
N PRO A 337 -10.02 5.61 15.27
CA PRO A 337 -9.67 6.48 16.39
C PRO A 337 -9.13 7.82 15.93
N THR A 338 -9.32 8.86 16.76
CA THR A 338 -8.89 10.22 16.43
C THR A 338 -7.53 10.62 16.99
N ASN A 339 -6.90 9.75 17.79
CA ASN A 339 -5.64 9.99 18.46
C ASN A 339 -4.83 8.68 18.64
N LEU A 340 -3.62 8.80 19.11
CA LEU A 340 -2.68 7.69 19.36
C LEU A 340 -2.61 7.33 20.86
N HIS A 341 -3.66 7.62 21.65
CA HIS A 341 -3.69 7.25 23.05
C HIS A 341 -3.49 5.74 23.26
N GLY A 342 -2.57 5.39 24.15
CA GLY A 342 -2.21 3.99 24.42
C GLY A 342 -1.29 3.34 23.38
N ILE A 343 -0.94 4.05 22.31
CA ILE A 343 0.05 3.64 21.31
C ILE A 343 1.32 4.48 21.46
N LEU A 344 1.20 5.79 21.24
CA LEU A 344 2.31 6.74 21.29
C LEU A 344 2.75 7.02 22.73
N LYS A 345 4.04 7.01 22.98
CA LYS A 345 4.66 7.41 24.24
C LYS A 345 5.42 8.73 24.06
N GLU A 346 5.28 9.64 25.02
CA GLU A 346 5.93 10.97 24.96
C GLU A 346 7.46 10.85 24.86
N GLU A 347 8.05 9.88 25.55
CA GLU A 347 9.52 9.63 25.55
C GLU A 347 10.07 9.23 24.18
N ASP A 348 9.25 8.68 23.31
CA ASP A 348 9.67 8.21 21.99
C ASP A 348 9.48 9.26 20.86
N ILE A 349 8.83 10.40 21.15
CA ILE A 349 8.50 11.43 20.14
C ILE A 349 9.75 11.96 19.42
N GLN A 350 10.86 12.16 20.14
CA GLN A 350 12.11 12.61 19.52
C GLN A 350 12.60 11.61 18.46
N PHE A 351 12.68 10.34 18.84
CA PHE A 351 13.11 9.26 17.94
C PHE A 351 12.16 9.12 16.73
N LEU A 352 10.85 9.16 16.96
CA LEU A 352 9.84 9.04 15.90
C LEU A 352 9.92 10.22 14.92
N ALA A 353 10.12 11.45 15.42
CA ALA A 353 10.24 12.63 14.59
C ALA A 353 11.52 12.61 13.72
N GLU A 354 12.66 12.19 14.28
CA GLU A 354 13.89 12.00 13.54
C GLU A 354 13.74 10.91 12.48
N SER A 355 13.11 9.79 12.82
CA SER A 355 12.81 8.71 11.88
C SER A 355 11.90 9.16 10.75
N ALA A 356 10.83 9.90 11.04
CA ALA A 356 9.91 10.43 10.04
C ALA A 356 10.58 11.46 9.12
N PHE A 357 11.44 12.32 9.67
CA PHE A 357 12.19 13.29 8.88
C PHE A 357 13.18 12.63 7.91
N ALA A 358 13.77 11.50 8.31
CA ALA A 358 14.69 10.71 7.48
C ALA A 358 13.97 9.73 6.52
N ASP A 359 12.64 9.60 6.62
CA ASP A 359 11.87 8.68 5.82
C ASP A 359 11.81 9.08 4.35
N ALA A 360 11.77 8.09 3.45
CA ALA A 360 11.77 8.29 2.00
C ALA A 360 10.55 9.09 1.49
N CYS A 361 9.44 9.09 2.22
CA CYS A 361 8.22 9.83 1.85
C CYS A 361 8.31 11.33 2.21
N CYS A 362 9.12 11.68 3.22
CA CYS A 362 9.20 13.04 3.76
C CYS A 362 9.55 14.12 2.71
N PRO A 363 10.53 13.92 1.81
CA PRO A 363 10.86 14.90 0.78
C PRO A 363 9.73 15.20 -0.21
N GLY A 364 8.77 14.28 -0.39
CA GLY A 364 7.60 14.43 -1.25
C GLY A 364 6.53 15.36 -0.66
N ASN A 365 6.55 15.62 0.66
CA ASN A 365 5.53 16.45 1.30
C ASN A 365 5.49 17.85 0.68
N PRO A 366 4.30 18.42 0.37
CA PRO A 366 4.20 19.72 -0.29
C PRO A 366 4.81 20.86 0.51
N ARG A 367 4.71 20.81 1.84
CA ARG A 367 5.35 21.73 2.77
C ARG A 367 6.68 21.17 3.23
N ASP A 368 7.76 21.97 3.16
CA ASP A 368 9.01 21.63 3.80
C ASP A 368 8.78 21.49 5.30
N THR A 369 9.42 20.51 5.90
CA THR A 369 9.24 20.18 7.31
C THR A 369 10.58 20.10 8.06
N SER A 370 10.51 20.07 9.38
CA SER A 370 11.63 19.90 10.28
C SER A 370 11.31 18.87 11.36
N VAL A 371 12.33 18.33 12.01
CA VAL A 371 12.15 17.42 13.16
C VAL A 371 11.29 18.05 14.24
N GLU A 372 11.49 19.35 14.53
CA GLU A 372 10.72 20.06 15.56
C GLU A 372 9.22 20.17 15.20
N GLU A 373 8.89 20.47 13.94
CA GLU A 373 7.49 20.51 13.50
C GLU A 373 6.85 19.11 13.58
N ILE A 374 7.54 18.05 13.18
CA ILE A 374 7.04 16.69 13.30
C ILE A 374 6.81 16.29 14.76
N LYS A 375 7.68 16.73 15.69
CA LYS A 375 7.46 16.53 17.13
C LYS A 375 6.14 17.15 17.60
N GLU A 376 5.86 18.38 17.17
CA GLU A 376 4.60 19.05 17.54
C GLU A 376 3.38 18.34 16.93
N LEU A 377 3.50 17.79 15.71
CA LEU A 377 2.44 16.98 15.12
C LEU A 377 2.15 15.70 15.94
N TYR A 378 3.19 14.99 16.39
CA TYR A 378 3.02 13.82 17.26
C TYR A 378 2.41 14.20 18.63
N LYS A 379 2.86 15.30 19.24
CA LYS A 379 2.27 15.80 20.51
C LYS A 379 0.78 16.09 20.38
N GLY A 380 0.36 16.62 19.23
CA GLY A 380 -1.05 16.90 18.96
C GLY A 380 -1.92 15.63 18.81
N LEU A 381 -1.31 14.46 18.74
CA LEU A 381 -1.99 13.15 18.64
C LEU A 381 -1.99 12.38 19.96
N LEU A 382 -1.32 12.86 21.01
CA LEU A 382 -1.42 12.40 22.39
C LEU A 382 -2.73 12.91 23.03
#